data_55c1762dcffcc739a99ab60cc539e178
#
_entry.id   55c1762dcffcc739a99ab60cc539e178
#
_cell.length_a   1.000
_cell.length_b   1.000
_cell.length_c   1.000
_cell.angle_alpha   90.00
_cell.angle_beta   90.00
_cell.angle_gamma   90.00
#
_symmetry.space_group_name_H-M   'P 1'
#
loop_
_entity.id
_entity.type
_entity.pdbx_description
1 polymer ?
#
loop_
_entity_poly.entity_id
_entity_poly.type
_entity_poly.pdbx_seq_one_letter_code
_entity_poly.pdbx_strand_id
1 'polypeptide(L)'
;MLTTLREAWRRLRGWRRIRFTTAGALFSAGSLAIGFAAVNTGNNLLYLLLGAMLGVIALSGWLSERILLHLEIRRHTPRGVTVEKPIRITYYVTNRKRLFPTLAIYLFEEGLPEPAFISRVGAGDSVAVCSENHFVHRGVYPLETLTLSTSFPFGLFTKERDVPLPGELVIWPRSDGPVRLPEPPGGRGRPQFSDSTGSAPGA
;
A
#
# COMPACT_ATOMS: atom_id res chain seq x y z
N MET A 1 -18.38 2.72 30.50
CA MET A 1 -19.22 1.77 29.72
C MET A 1 -19.52 2.26 28.28
N LEU A 2 -19.58 3.56 27.99
CA LEU A 2 -19.79 4.11 26.64
C LEU A 2 -18.51 4.12 25.76
N THR A 3 -17.32 4.10 26.35
CA THR A 3 -16.03 4.05 25.64
C THR A 3 -15.76 2.67 25.02
N THR A 4 -16.15 1.62 25.70
CA THR A 4 -16.00 0.22 25.22
C THR A 4 -16.91 -0.10 24.05
N LEU A 5 -18.12 0.48 23.98
CA LEU A 5 -19.01 0.34 22.84
C LEU A 5 -18.49 1.10 21.60
N ARG A 6 -17.89 2.27 21.75
CA ARG A 6 -17.26 3.01 20.66
C ARG A 6 -16.02 2.28 20.13
N GLU A 7 -15.24 1.66 20.97
CA GLU A 7 -14.09 0.85 20.55
C GLU A 7 -14.51 -0.46 19.90
N ALA A 8 -15.56 -1.13 20.41
CA ALA A 8 -16.16 -2.29 19.77
C ALA A 8 -16.76 -1.94 18.41
N TRP A 9 -17.45 -0.79 18.30
CA TRP A 9 -17.94 -0.27 17.02
C TRP A 9 -16.83 0.15 16.06
N ARG A 10 -15.69 0.67 16.53
CA ARG A 10 -14.50 0.90 15.70
C ARG A 10 -13.86 -0.39 15.22
N ARG A 11 -13.83 -1.45 16.02
CA ARG A 11 -13.33 -2.78 15.61
C ARG A 11 -14.26 -3.50 14.65
N LEU A 12 -15.58 -3.33 14.79
CA LEU A 12 -16.58 -3.82 13.83
C LEU A 12 -16.63 -2.96 12.56
N ARG A 13 -16.17 -1.75 12.63
CA ARG A 13 -16.05 -0.78 11.55
C ARG A 13 -14.67 -0.82 10.86
N GLY A 14 -14.03 -1.95 10.75
CA GLY A 14 -13.06 -2.21 9.68
C GLY A 14 -13.81 -1.99 8.36
N TRP A 15 -13.90 -0.72 7.95
CA TRP A 15 -14.85 -0.23 6.97
C TRP A 15 -14.62 -0.96 5.66
N ARG A 16 -15.55 -1.82 5.35
CA ARG A 16 -15.73 -2.37 4.02
C ARG A 16 -16.46 -1.32 3.21
N ARG A 17 -15.72 -0.54 2.44
CA ARG A 17 -16.32 0.36 1.46
C ARG A 17 -16.57 -0.46 0.22
N ILE A 18 -17.82 -0.48 -0.23
CA ILE A 18 -18.19 -1.07 -1.52
C ILE A 18 -18.52 0.09 -2.44
N ARG A 19 -17.78 0.18 -3.53
CA ARG A 19 -18.03 1.16 -4.58
C ARG A 19 -18.43 0.42 -5.85
N PHE A 20 -19.50 0.86 -6.47
CA PHE A 20 -19.82 0.44 -7.83
C PHE A 20 -18.82 1.07 -8.79
N THR A 21 -18.27 0.26 -9.66
CA THR A 21 -17.50 0.77 -10.80
C THR A 21 -18.46 1.23 -11.90
N THR A 22 -17.97 2.04 -12.86
CA THR A 22 -18.76 2.40 -14.03
C THR A 22 -19.21 1.16 -14.79
N ALA A 23 -18.33 0.16 -14.93
CA ALA A 23 -18.66 -1.12 -15.55
C ALA A 23 -19.75 -1.87 -14.79
N GLY A 24 -19.69 -1.88 -13.45
CA GLY A 24 -20.71 -2.48 -12.60
C GLY A 24 -22.07 -1.81 -12.72
N ALA A 25 -22.08 -0.48 -12.77
CA ALA A 25 -23.32 0.28 -12.94
C ALA A 25 -23.96 0.00 -14.32
N LEU A 26 -23.16 0.02 -15.40
CA LEU A 26 -23.65 -0.29 -16.74
C LEU A 26 -24.13 -1.73 -16.87
N PHE A 27 -23.42 -2.69 -16.29
CA PHE A 27 -23.81 -4.09 -16.28
C PHE A 27 -25.10 -4.30 -15.50
N SER A 28 -25.27 -3.64 -14.37
CA SER A 28 -26.51 -3.70 -13.58
C SER A 28 -27.69 -3.06 -14.31
N ALA A 29 -27.48 -1.90 -14.95
CA ALA A 29 -28.50 -1.26 -15.76
C ALA A 29 -28.91 -2.13 -16.97
N GLY A 30 -27.94 -2.75 -17.65
CA GLY A 30 -28.19 -3.73 -18.71
C GLY A 30 -29.00 -4.94 -18.24
N SER A 31 -28.67 -5.46 -17.03
CA SER A 31 -29.43 -6.57 -16.43
C SER A 31 -30.89 -6.18 -16.18
N LEU A 32 -31.15 -4.96 -15.69
CA LEU A 32 -32.52 -4.46 -15.50
C LEU A 32 -33.26 -4.29 -16.83
N ALA A 33 -32.60 -3.76 -17.86
CA ALA A 33 -33.20 -3.62 -19.21
C ALA A 33 -33.57 -4.97 -19.81
N ILE A 34 -32.69 -5.97 -19.69
CA ILE A 34 -32.99 -7.35 -20.14
C ILE A 34 -34.12 -7.96 -19.32
N GLY A 35 -34.17 -7.73 -18.00
CA GLY A 35 -35.27 -8.16 -17.16
C GLY A 35 -36.59 -7.57 -17.59
N PHE A 36 -36.64 -6.28 -17.88
CA PHE A 36 -37.83 -5.63 -18.39
C PHE A 36 -38.25 -6.18 -19.76
N ALA A 37 -37.31 -6.40 -20.67
CA ALA A 37 -37.58 -7.02 -21.96
C ALA A 37 -38.08 -8.46 -21.81
N ALA A 38 -37.51 -9.25 -20.91
CA ALA A 38 -37.93 -10.63 -20.63
C ALA A 38 -39.39 -10.72 -20.18
N VAL A 39 -39.78 -9.86 -19.23
CA VAL A 39 -41.16 -9.80 -18.73
C VAL A 39 -42.13 -9.37 -19.84
N ASN A 40 -41.73 -8.37 -20.66
CA ASN A 40 -42.62 -7.83 -21.69
C ASN A 40 -42.80 -8.78 -22.88
N THR A 41 -41.78 -9.59 -23.22
CA THR A 41 -41.80 -10.50 -24.38
C THR A 41 -42.18 -11.94 -24.03
N GLY A 42 -42.08 -12.32 -22.74
CA GLY A 42 -42.28 -13.70 -22.29
C GLY A 42 -41.25 -14.70 -22.84
N ASN A 43 -40.11 -14.21 -23.34
CA ASN A 43 -39.08 -15.03 -23.98
C ASN A 43 -38.18 -15.74 -22.96
N ASN A 44 -38.19 -17.08 -22.94
CA ASN A 44 -37.41 -17.92 -22.03
C ASN A 44 -35.88 -17.66 -22.13
N LEU A 45 -35.37 -17.32 -23.31
CA LEU A 45 -33.91 -17.00 -23.48
C LEU A 45 -33.53 -15.74 -22.74
N LEU A 46 -34.40 -14.73 -22.70
CA LEU A 46 -34.13 -13.50 -21.95
C LEU A 46 -34.12 -13.74 -20.44
N TYR A 47 -35.01 -14.62 -19.93
CA TYR A 47 -34.98 -15.03 -18.53
C TYR A 47 -33.70 -15.79 -18.17
N LEU A 48 -33.24 -16.68 -19.06
CA LEU A 48 -31.97 -17.38 -18.88
C LEU A 48 -30.80 -16.42 -18.85
N LEU A 49 -30.76 -15.47 -19.77
CA LEU A 49 -29.72 -14.44 -19.83
C LEU A 49 -29.74 -13.56 -18.58
N LEU A 50 -30.91 -13.13 -18.13
CA LEU A 50 -31.09 -12.38 -16.88
C LEU A 50 -30.54 -13.18 -15.69
N GLY A 51 -30.91 -14.45 -15.57
CA GLY A 51 -30.43 -15.33 -14.50
C GLY A 51 -28.90 -15.46 -14.49
N ALA A 52 -28.28 -15.59 -15.68
CA ALA A 52 -26.82 -15.62 -15.83
C ALA A 52 -26.17 -14.29 -15.37
N MET A 53 -26.73 -13.14 -15.80
CA MET A 53 -26.22 -11.82 -15.40
C MET A 53 -26.32 -11.58 -13.89
N LEU A 54 -27.47 -11.91 -13.29
CA LEU A 54 -27.66 -11.84 -11.84
C LEU A 54 -26.70 -12.79 -11.10
N GLY A 55 -26.46 -13.97 -11.65
CA GLY A 55 -25.46 -14.92 -11.13
C GLY A 55 -24.06 -14.35 -11.11
N VAL A 56 -23.64 -13.65 -12.17
CA VAL A 56 -22.35 -12.95 -12.25
C VAL A 56 -22.25 -11.86 -11.19
N ILE A 57 -23.29 -11.05 -11.00
CA ILE A 57 -23.32 -10.01 -9.96
C ILE A 57 -23.17 -10.64 -8.57
N ALA A 58 -23.96 -11.66 -8.25
CA ALA A 58 -23.93 -12.34 -6.97
C ALA A 58 -22.56 -13.00 -6.70
N LEU A 59 -22.02 -13.71 -7.70
CA LEU A 59 -20.70 -14.35 -7.63
C LEU A 59 -19.58 -13.32 -7.44
N SER A 60 -19.61 -12.21 -8.16
CA SER A 60 -18.65 -11.12 -8.03
C SER A 60 -18.67 -10.55 -6.61
N GLY A 61 -19.85 -10.27 -6.08
CA GLY A 61 -20.04 -9.78 -4.72
C GLY A 61 -19.51 -10.75 -3.65
N TRP A 62 -19.81 -12.03 -3.78
CA TRP A 62 -19.37 -13.07 -2.84
C TRP A 62 -17.85 -13.31 -2.91
N LEU A 63 -17.29 -13.45 -4.10
CA LEU A 63 -15.88 -13.79 -4.28
C LEU A 63 -14.95 -12.64 -3.88
N SER A 64 -15.29 -11.40 -4.22
CA SER A 64 -14.51 -10.23 -3.81
C SER A 64 -14.43 -10.08 -2.28
N GLU A 65 -15.46 -10.53 -1.55
CA GLU A 65 -15.42 -10.55 -0.10
C GLU A 65 -14.47 -11.63 0.44
N ARG A 66 -14.52 -12.84 -0.13
CA ARG A 66 -13.63 -13.94 0.28
C ARG A 66 -12.16 -13.62 0.08
N ILE A 67 -11.83 -12.82 -0.93
CA ILE A 67 -10.45 -12.43 -1.25
C ILE A 67 -9.83 -11.59 -0.13
N LEU A 68 -10.56 -10.62 0.42
CA LEU A 68 -10.05 -9.69 1.45
C LEU A 68 -10.07 -10.25 2.88
N LEU A 69 -10.68 -11.42 3.11
CA LEU A 69 -10.75 -12.03 4.44
C LEU A 69 -9.46 -12.76 4.81
N HIS A 70 -9.16 -12.79 6.14
CA HIS A 70 -8.09 -13.59 6.75
C HIS A 70 -6.70 -13.32 6.15
N LEU A 71 -6.41 -12.07 5.85
CA LEU A 71 -5.08 -11.61 5.47
C LEU A 71 -4.37 -11.03 6.69
N GLU A 72 -3.16 -11.50 6.93
CA GLU A 72 -2.21 -10.91 7.89
C GLU A 72 -1.16 -10.12 7.12
N ILE A 73 -0.96 -8.87 7.54
CA ILE A 73 -0.05 -7.98 6.84
C ILE A 73 0.97 -7.43 7.83
N ARG A 74 2.23 -7.45 7.43
CA ARG A 74 3.34 -6.85 8.14
C ARG A 74 4.07 -5.90 7.20
N ARG A 75 4.34 -4.70 7.68
CA ARG A 75 5.10 -3.70 6.95
C ARG A 75 6.52 -3.64 7.47
N HIS A 76 7.46 -3.52 6.55
CA HIS A 76 8.85 -3.22 6.86
C HIS A 76 9.22 -1.89 6.20
N THR A 77 9.47 -0.88 7.02
CA THR A 77 9.94 0.44 6.59
C THR A 77 11.45 0.50 6.71
N PRO A 78 12.17 0.97 5.69
CA PRO A 78 13.62 1.15 5.78
C PRO A 78 13.95 2.29 6.77
N ARG A 79 15.10 2.18 7.42
CA ARG A 79 15.63 3.20 8.32
C ARG A 79 16.65 4.07 7.59
N GLY A 80 16.77 5.34 7.99
CA GLY A 80 17.83 6.24 7.46
C GLY A 80 17.59 6.68 6.01
N VAL A 81 16.34 6.86 5.63
CA VAL A 81 15.95 7.29 4.28
C VAL A 81 16.12 8.80 4.14
N THR A 82 16.64 9.24 3.00
CA THR A 82 16.84 10.66 2.67
C THR A 82 15.91 11.08 1.52
N VAL A 83 15.56 12.37 1.49
CA VAL A 83 14.79 12.96 0.38
C VAL A 83 15.43 12.69 -0.97
N GLU A 84 14.61 12.70 -2.04
CA GLU A 84 15.02 12.53 -3.45
C GLU A 84 15.53 11.12 -3.82
N LYS A 85 15.67 10.21 -2.85
CA LYS A 85 16.00 8.81 -3.14
C LYS A 85 14.73 7.97 -3.16
N PRO A 86 14.64 6.96 -4.06
CA PRO A 86 13.52 6.04 -4.06
C PRO A 86 13.48 5.22 -2.76
N ILE A 87 12.33 5.19 -2.12
CA ILE A 87 12.12 4.49 -0.86
C ILE A 87 11.31 3.24 -1.16
N ARG A 88 11.85 2.07 -0.82
CA ARG A 88 11.15 0.79 -0.95
C ARG A 88 10.56 0.39 0.39
N ILE A 89 9.24 0.35 0.45
CA ILE A 89 8.49 -0.17 1.58
C ILE A 89 8.05 -1.58 1.23
N THR A 90 8.41 -2.54 2.09
CA THR A 90 8.09 -3.95 1.86
C THR A 90 6.92 -4.38 2.72
N TYR A 91 5.92 -4.97 2.08
CA TYR A 91 4.76 -5.56 2.75
C TYR A 91 4.85 -7.08 2.63
N TYR A 92 4.78 -7.76 3.77
CA TYR A 92 4.63 -9.20 3.85
C TYR A 92 3.16 -9.51 4.04
N VAL A 93 2.55 -10.15 3.07
CA VAL A 93 1.13 -10.49 3.10
C VAL A 93 0.98 -12.01 3.18
N THR A 94 0.40 -12.48 4.29
CA THR A 94 0.15 -13.89 4.55
C THR A 94 -1.34 -14.18 4.40
N ASN A 95 -1.66 -15.14 3.56
CA ASN A 95 -3.03 -15.61 3.38
C ASN A 95 -3.33 -16.76 4.35
N ARG A 96 -4.07 -16.48 5.42
CA ARG A 96 -4.44 -17.47 6.45
C ARG A 96 -5.61 -18.38 6.05
N LYS A 97 -6.11 -18.25 4.83
CA LYS A 97 -7.17 -19.13 4.30
C LYS A 97 -6.60 -20.49 3.92
N ARG A 98 -7.40 -21.52 4.09
CA ARG A 98 -6.99 -22.91 3.77
C ARG A 98 -7.27 -23.32 2.32
N LEU A 99 -8.30 -22.77 1.70
CA LEU A 99 -8.80 -23.24 0.40
C LEU A 99 -8.73 -22.17 -0.70
N PHE A 100 -8.90 -20.89 -0.35
CA PHE A 100 -9.05 -19.84 -1.34
C PHE A 100 -7.78 -18.99 -1.46
N PRO A 101 -7.23 -18.84 -2.67
CA PRO A 101 -6.19 -17.87 -2.92
C PRO A 101 -6.73 -16.44 -2.77
N THR A 102 -5.83 -15.53 -2.56
CA THR A 102 -6.07 -14.10 -2.65
C THR A 102 -5.56 -13.61 -3.98
N LEU A 103 -6.35 -12.82 -4.70
CA LEU A 103 -6.08 -12.41 -6.08
C LEU A 103 -6.29 -10.90 -6.24
N ALA A 104 -5.42 -10.27 -7.03
CA ALA A 104 -5.52 -8.89 -7.48
C ALA A 104 -5.85 -7.89 -6.36
N ILE A 105 -4.93 -7.76 -5.39
CA ILE A 105 -5.07 -6.82 -4.28
C ILE A 105 -4.11 -5.65 -4.46
N TYR A 106 -4.63 -4.45 -4.27
CA TYR A 106 -3.86 -3.23 -4.09
C TYR A 106 -3.77 -2.89 -2.61
N LEU A 107 -2.61 -2.44 -2.19
CA LEU A 107 -2.31 -1.97 -0.85
C LEU A 107 -2.08 -0.46 -0.94
N PHE A 108 -3.01 0.32 -0.41
CA PHE A 108 -2.90 1.77 -0.31
C PHE A 108 -2.59 2.15 1.13
N GLU A 109 -1.69 3.06 1.33
CA GLU A 109 -1.39 3.61 2.65
C GLU A 109 -1.46 5.13 2.61
N GLU A 110 -2.13 5.71 3.60
CA GLU A 110 -2.24 7.16 3.69
C GLU A 110 -0.84 7.76 3.88
N GLY A 111 -0.50 8.77 3.07
CA GLY A 111 0.84 9.37 3.05
C GLY A 111 1.84 8.74 2.07
N LEU A 112 1.47 7.64 1.40
CA LEU A 112 2.28 7.03 0.34
C LEU A 112 1.62 7.22 -1.02
N PRO A 113 2.28 7.87 -1.99
CA PRO A 113 1.71 8.12 -3.31
C PRO A 113 1.52 6.86 -4.15
N GLU A 114 2.42 5.87 -4.02
CA GLU A 114 2.41 4.68 -4.86
C GLU A 114 1.92 3.45 -4.10
N PRO A 115 0.85 2.79 -4.59
CA PRO A 115 0.34 1.57 -4.00
C PRO A 115 1.24 0.37 -4.32
N ALA A 116 1.21 -0.65 -3.45
CA ALA A 116 1.76 -1.96 -3.78
C ALA A 116 0.66 -2.83 -4.41
N PHE A 117 1.03 -3.64 -5.40
CA PHE A 117 0.10 -4.57 -6.07
C PHE A 117 0.54 -6.02 -5.91
N ILE A 118 -0.42 -6.86 -5.54
CA ILE A 118 -0.24 -8.32 -5.42
C ILE A 118 -1.17 -9.01 -6.41
N SER A 119 -0.59 -9.74 -7.33
CA SER A 119 -1.35 -10.52 -8.30
C SER A 119 -2.00 -11.75 -7.67
N ARG A 120 -1.24 -12.49 -6.82
CA ARG A 120 -1.72 -13.72 -6.19
C ARG A 120 -0.97 -14.02 -4.89
N VAL A 121 -1.72 -14.51 -3.89
CA VAL A 121 -1.17 -15.18 -2.70
C VAL A 121 -1.91 -16.52 -2.55
N GLY A 122 -1.21 -17.63 -2.61
CA GLY A 122 -1.79 -18.97 -2.43
C GLY A 122 -2.45 -19.13 -1.06
N ALA A 123 -3.25 -20.19 -0.90
CA ALA A 123 -3.84 -20.52 0.38
C ALA A 123 -2.73 -21.00 1.34
N GLY A 124 -2.61 -20.37 2.50
CA GLY A 124 -1.54 -20.64 3.48
C GLY A 124 -0.19 -20.02 3.17
N ASP A 125 -0.01 -19.40 2.00
CA ASP A 125 1.26 -18.82 1.55
C ASP A 125 1.46 -17.38 2.06
N SER A 126 2.72 -16.94 1.95
CA SER A 126 3.14 -15.57 2.21
C SER A 126 3.90 -15.03 1.01
N VAL A 127 3.63 -13.78 0.65
CA VAL A 127 4.31 -13.08 -0.44
C VAL A 127 4.81 -11.74 0.08
N ALA A 128 6.04 -11.38 -0.33
CA ALA A 128 6.57 -10.04 -0.12
C ALA A 128 6.35 -9.19 -1.37
N VAL A 129 5.85 -7.98 -1.21
CA VAL A 129 5.67 -6.99 -2.27
C VAL A 129 6.26 -5.67 -1.84
N CYS A 130 6.83 -4.94 -2.79
CA CYS A 130 7.41 -3.63 -2.54
C CYS A 130 6.57 -2.55 -3.21
N SER A 131 6.43 -1.42 -2.51
CA SER A 131 5.97 -0.15 -3.06
C SER A 131 7.19 0.78 -3.12
N GLU A 132 7.39 1.42 -4.25
CA GLU A 132 8.49 2.36 -4.44
C GLU A 132 7.94 3.78 -4.45
N ASN A 133 8.36 4.59 -3.48
CA ASN A 133 7.82 5.91 -3.24
C ASN A 133 8.93 6.97 -3.29
N HIS A 134 8.59 8.15 -3.77
CA HIS A 134 9.50 9.30 -3.84
C HIS A 134 8.96 10.44 -2.97
N PHE A 135 9.82 10.97 -2.10
CA PHE A 135 9.47 12.08 -1.24
C PHE A 135 10.39 13.27 -1.49
N VAL A 136 9.77 14.41 -1.68
CA VAL A 136 10.47 15.70 -1.91
C VAL A 136 10.73 16.42 -0.57
N HIS A 137 9.89 16.19 0.42
CA HIS A 137 9.99 16.88 1.71
C HIS A 137 10.47 15.93 2.80
N ARG A 138 11.40 16.44 3.64
CA ARG A 138 11.80 15.77 4.87
C ARG A 138 10.69 15.86 5.90
N GLY A 139 10.59 14.88 6.77
CA GLY A 139 9.60 14.89 7.85
C GLY A 139 9.32 13.51 8.41
N VAL A 140 8.40 13.48 9.36
CA VAL A 140 7.85 12.25 9.91
C VAL A 140 6.46 12.05 9.29
N TYR A 141 6.29 10.97 8.58
CA TYR A 141 5.04 10.59 7.93
C TYR A 141 4.37 9.50 8.79
N PRO A 142 3.25 9.83 9.46
CA PRO A 142 2.51 8.83 10.21
C PRO A 142 1.84 7.87 9.23
N LEU A 143 1.98 6.58 9.50
CA LEU A 143 1.39 5.50 8.72
C LEU A 143 0.46 4.71 9.65
N GLU A 144 -0.82 5.08 9.69
CA GLU A 144 -1.77 4.54 10.66
C GLU A 144 -2.62 3.40 10.09
N THR A 145 -3.07 3.56 8.85
CA THR A 145 -4.05 2.67 8.24
C THR A 145 -3.60 2.23 6.85
N LEU A 146 -3.62 0.93 6.64
CA LEU A 146 -3.42 0.31 5.35
C LEU A 146 -4.78 -0.09 4.76
N THR A 147 -5.12 0.42 3.58
CA THR A 147 -6.34 0.08 2.87
C THR A 147 -6.06 -0.98 1.82
N LEU A 148 -6.69 -2.13 1.97
CA LEU A 148 -6.71 -3.20 0.98
C LEU A 148 -7.85 -2.97 0.01
N SER A 149 -7.57 -2.99 -1.28
CA SER A 149 -8.58 -2.80 -2.32
C SER A 149 -8.52 -3.92 -3.35
N THR A 150 -9.68 -4.39 -3.80
CA THR A 150 -9.80 -5.34 -4.90
C THR A 150 -11.05 -5.06 -5.72
N SER A 151 -10.93 -5.23 -7.02
CA SER A 151 -12.07 -5.23 -7.96
C SER A 151 -12.26 -6.58 -8.65
N PHE A 152 -11.55 -7.61 -8.21
CA PHE A 152 -11.68 -8.96 -8.73
C PHE A 152 -13.06 -9.58 -8.34
N PRO A 153 -13.70 -10.43 -9.20
CA PRO A 153 -13.18 -10.96 -10.46
C PRO A 153 -13.53 -10.14 -11.70
N PHE A 154 -14.67 -9.50 -11.74
CA PHE A 154 -15.22 -8.90 -12.97
C PHE A 154 -15.13 -7.36 -13.00
N GLY A 155 -14.53 -6.76 -11.99
CA GLY A 155 -14.44 -5.31 -11.91
C GLY A 155 -15.78 -4.60 -11.70
N LEU A 156 -16.85 -5.32 -11.31
CA LEU A 156 -18.18 -4.74 -11.10
C LEU A 156 -18.24 -3.91 -9.81
N PHE A 157 -17.50 -4.35 -8.79
CA PHE A 157 -17.42 -3.71 -7.49
C PHE A 157 -15.96 -3.55 -7.09
N THR A 158 -15.62 -2.40 -6.56
CA THR A 158 -14.39 -2.21 -5.81
C THR A 158 -14.72 -2.34 -4.33
N LYS A 159 -14.08 -3.29 -3.66
CA LYS A 159 -14.18 -3.48 -2.22
C LYS A 159 -12.89 -3.05 -1.56
N GLU A 160 -13.03 -2.24 -0.53
CA GLU A 160 -11.94 -1.73 0.29
C GLU A 160 -12.10 -2.21 1.72
N ARG A 161 -10.99 -2.52 2.36
CA ARG A 161 -10.92 -2.90 3.77
C ARG A 161 -9.74 -2.20 4.42
N ASP A 162 -10.02 -1.44 5.46
CA ASP A 162 -9.01 -0.79 6.26
C ASP A 162 -8.46 -1.74 7.33
N VAL A 163 -7.14 -1.80 7.42
CA VAL A 163 -6.39 -2.57 8.41
C VAL A 163 -5.55 -1.60 9.22
N PRO A 164 -5.75 -1.49 10.54
CA PRO A 164 -4.90 -0.66 11.38
C PRO A 164 -3.49 -1.24 11.40
N LEU A 165 -2.51 -0.47 10.96
CA LEU A 165 -1.11 -0.86 10.91
C LEU A 165 -0.24 0.34 11.33
N PRO A 166 -0.26 0.70 12.65
CA PRO A 166 0.43 1.89 13.12
C PRO A 166 1.93 1.82 12.93
N GLY A 167 2.53 2.94 12.60
CA GLY A 167 3.96 3.12 12.42
C GLY A 167 4.28 4.50 11.89
N GLU A 168 5.54 4.75 11.62
CA GLU A 168 6.03 6.00 11.10
C GLU A 168 7.14 5.78 10.07
N LEU A 169 7.25 6.70 9.14
CA LEU A 169 8.34 6.77 8.18
C LEU A 169 9.08 8.10 8.39
N VAL A 170 10.35 8.02 8.82
CA VAL A 170 11.18 9.20 9.04
C VAL A 170 12.07 9.42 7.82
N ILE A 171 11.91 10.59 7.20
CA ILE A 171 12.66 11.00 6.03
C ILE A 171 13.64 12.12 6.42
N TRP A 172 14.93 11.84 6.29
CA TRP A 172 15.99 12.72 6.65
C TRP A 172 16.33 13.72 5.54
N PRO A 173 16.85 14.87 5.87
CA PRO A 173 17.38 15.79 4.88
C PRO A 173 18.59 15.17 4.16
N ARG A 174 18.83 15.61 2.95
CA ARG A 174 20.03 15.23 2.20
C ARG A 174 21.27 15.85 2.87
N SER A 175 22.26 15.02 3.19
CA SER A 175 23.50 15.41 3.86
C SER A 175 24.72 15.43 2.92
N ASP A 176 24.49 15.41 1.59
CA ASP A 176 25.56 15.33 0.58
C ASP A 176 26.24 16.70 0.33
N GLY A 177 25.94 17.71 1.14
CA GLY A 177 26.67 18.99 1.07
C GLY A 177 28.08 18.89 1.66
N PRO A 178 29.08 19.64 1.13
CA PRO A 178 30.37 19.69 1.75
C PRO A 178 30.21 20.22 3.18
N VAL A 179 30.56 19.39 4.15
CA VAL A 179 30.64 19.80 5.56
C VAL A 179 31.81 20.81 5.65
N ARG A 180 31.49 22.08 5.52
CA ARG A 180 32.48 23.12 5.94
C ARG A 180 32.51 23.05 7.47
N LEU A 181 33.49 22.35 7.98
CA LEU A 181 33.83 22.46 9.38
C LEU A 181 34.19 23.94 9.62
N PRO A 182 33.61 24.62 10.61
CA PRO A 182 34.03 25.94 11.00
C PRO A 182 35.51 25.86 11.35
N GLU A 183 36.36 26.65 10.67
CA GLU A 183 37.75 26.76 11.07
C GLU A 183 37.80 27.23 12.53
N PRO A 184 38.55 26.55 13.40
CA PRO A 184 38.65 26.98 14.78
C PRO A 184 39.19 28.42 14.79
N PRO A 185 38.58 29.35 15.53
CA PRO A 185 39.09 30.72 15.62
C PRO A 185 40.44 30.68 16.30
N GLY A 186 41.49 30.90 15.55
CA GLY A 186 42.82 31.08 16.14
C GLY A 186 43.93 30.14 15.69
N GLY A 187 44.01 29.80 14.44
CA GLY A 187 45.18 29.12 13.86
C GLY A 187 46.24 30.09 13.33
N ARG A 188 46.72 31.01 14.11
CA ARG A 188 48.01 31.67 13.84
C ARG A 188 49.12 30.72 14.29
N GLY A 189 49.94 30.28 13.36
CA GLY A 189 51.24 29.69 13.64
C GLY A 189 51.36 28.25 13.14
N ARG A 190 51.63 28.09 11.84
CA ARG A 190 52.42 26.95 11.41
C ARG A 190 53.83 27.11 12.01
N PRO A 191 54.33 26.18 12.82
CA PRO A 191 55.78 26.15 13.10
C PRO A 191 56.46 25.75 11.79
N GLN A 192 57.24 26.69 11.21
CA GLN A 192 58.24 26.36 10.23
C GLN A 192 59.29 25.52 10.91
N PHE A 193 59.29 24.23 10.71
CA PHE A 193 60.46 23.41 10.94
C PHE A 193 61.54 23.83 9.86
N SER A 194 62.49 24.65 10.21
CA SER A 194 63.66 24.83 9.44
C SER A 194 64.57 23.62 9.60
N ASP A 195 64.63 22.77 8.59
CA ASP A 195 65.68 21.76 8.44
C ASP A 195 67.05 22.49 8.30
N SER A 196 67.74 22.63 9.41
CA SER A 196 69.14 22.96 9.40
C SER A 196 69.91 21.65 9.17
N THR A 197 70.21 21.36 7.90
CA THR A 197 71.27 20.41 7.53
C THR A 197 72.58 20.97 7.95
N GLY A 198 73.07 20.58 9.11
CA GLY A 198 74.43 20.80 9.53
C GLY A 198 75.38 19.96 8.69
N SER A 199 76.11 20.66 7.82
CA SER A 199 77.31 20.16 7.13
C SER A 199 78.41 19.94 8.15
N ALA A 200 78.89 18.71 8.29
CA ALA A 200 80.08 18.39 9.04
C ALA A 200 81.28 18.50 8.10
N PRO A 201 82.36 19.23 8.51
CA PRO A 201 83.62 19.26 7.73
C PRO A 201 84.47 18.03 8.07
N GLY A 202 85.09 17.49 7.05
CA GLY A 202 86.00 16.38 7.11
C GLY A 202 87.36 16.65 7.76
N ALA A 203 87.93 15.58 8.20
CA ALA A 203 89.41 15.37 8.24
C ALA A 203 89.59 13.83 8.09
#